data_900a7a4fa8f79c8a60ab9c77f42bdabe
#
_entry.id   900a7a4fa8f79c8a60ab9c77f42bdabe
#
_cell.length_a   1.000
_cell.length_b   1.000
_cell.length_c   1.000
_cell.angle_alpha   90.00
_cell.angle_beta   90.00
_cell.angle_gamma   90.00
#
_symmetry.space_group_name_H-M   'P 1'
#
loop_
_entity.id
_entity.type
_entity.pdbx_description
1 polymer ?
#
loop_
_entity_poly.entity_id
_entity_poly.type
_entity_poly.pdbx_seq_one_letter_code
_entity_poly.pdbx_strand_id
1 'polypeptide(L)'
;MTTDQNPAAATGELPARGYLPAVDVASALPTAASEPAADATDALLIPVFTGDGELEVPASDALPGALTESIYRSLRAVGASGAAEKVSVVPAPADAPVATVIAVGLGDAAQVDSETVRRAAGAASRAAHDVAKAQGAPLTVTTTLPEFGLAPAVEGVLLGGYRYAGIHTPANTGEDKEESAAKARFVFITEDTEDSRAEFEAARIAAEATAMARDLVNTPSNELYPETYAAFLKKEAEAVGIEVELLDEVELSRQGYGGILAVGRGSTRPPRLVRLKWAPDAPANSDTVALVGKGITFDTGGISLKPGSGMWDMVMDMGGSAAVAAAIIAAARLQLPVPITATLPLAENMPSGSATRPGDVITHYGGITSEILNTDAEGRVVLADAIARACEDDPTFLIDTATLTGAQMVALGDRTAGVMGTDEFRDQVAATGRSVGESAWAMPLLEEHEEDVKSAVADIRNINAKREGGMEYAATYLSRFVGDEVDWAHIDVAGPAWNGGGPRGYHPKRATGVPTRTILATLRKIADRDAAE
;
A
#
# COMPACT_ATOMS: atom_id res chain seq x y z
N MET A 1 -24.88 -1.55 -31.70
CA MET A 1 -23.70 -1.80 -30.86
C MET A 1 -24.24 -2.05 -29.47
N THR A 2 -24.23 -3.28 -29.03
CA THR A 2 -24.71 -3.69 -27.71
C THR A 2 -23.67 -3.16 -26.71
N THR A 3 -24.13 -2.29 -25.83
CA THR A 3 -23.36 -1.92 -24.63
C THR A 3 -23.20 -3.18 -23.79
N ASP A 4 -22.05 -3.84 -23.89
CA ASP A 4 -21.62 -4.82 -22.90
C ASP A 4 -21.50 -4.06 -21.57
N GLN A 5 -22.55 -4.13 -20.76
CA GLN A 5 -22.48 -3.68 -19.37
C GLN A 5 -21.53 -4.65 -18.67
N ASN A 6 -20.31 -4.21 -18.39
CA ASN A 6 -19.39 -4.98 -17.56
C ASN A 6 -20.08 -5.20 -16.20
N PRO A 7 -20.30 -6.45 -15.77
CA PRO A 7 -20.96 -6.75 -14.50
C PRO A 7 -20.24 -6.13 -13.29
N ALA A 8 -18.94 -5.86 -13.37
CA ALA A 8 -18.18 -5.18 -12.32
C ALA A 8 -18.66 -3.74 -12.07
N ALA A 9 -19.11 -3.01 -13.11
CA ALA A 9 -19.68 -1.67 -12.94
C ALA A 9 -21.01 -1.68 -12.16
N ALA A 10 -21.76 -2.78 -12.26
CA ALA A 10 -23.03 -2.93 -11.56
C ALA A 10 -22.87 -3.43 -10.12
N THR A 11 -21.83 -4.22 -9.81
CA THR A 11 -21.66 -4.88 -8.51
C THR A 11 -20.65 -4.19 -7.60
N GLY A 12 -19.75 -3.37 -8.14
CA GLY A 12 -18.61 -2.80 -7.39
C GLY A 12 -17.67 -3.87 -6.84
N GLU A 13 -17.49 -4.98 -7.58
CA GLU A 13 -16.59 -6.06 -7.20
C GLU A 13 -15.38 -6.12 -8.11
N LEU A 14 -14.21 -6.48 -7.54
CA LEU A 14 -13.04 -6.82 -8.34
C LEU A 14 -13.21 -8.24 -8.92
N PRO A 15 -12.73 -8.48 -10.14
CA PRO A 15 -12.80 -9.79 -10.78
C PRO A 15 -11.95 -10.84 -10.05
N ALA A 16 -10.94 -10.42 -9.31
CA ALA A 16 -10.11 -11.26 -8.47
C ALA A 16 -9.59 -10.45 -7.27
N ARG A 17 -9.43 -11.12 -6.13
CA ARG A 17 -8.76 -10.58 -4.95
C ARG A 17 -7.58 -11.46 -4.57
N GLY A 18 -6.56 -10.86 -3.96
CA GLY A 18 -5.43 -11.60 -3.42
C GLY A 18 -5.84 -12.41 -2.18
N TYR A 19 -5.21 -13.56 -2.04
CA TYR A 19 -5.31 -14.36 -0.83
C TYR A 19 -4.42 -13.78 0.27
N LEU A 20 -4.91 -13.77 1.50
CA LEU A 20 -4.15 -13.55 2.73
C LEU A 20 -4.23 -14.79 3.61
N PRO A 21 -3.14 -15.19 4.31
CA PRO A 21 -3.21 -16.24 5.31
C PRO A 21 -4.21 -15.91 6.42
N ALA A 22 -4.89 -16.91 6.95
CA ALA A 22 -5.66 -16.74 8.17
C ALA A 22 -4.71 -16.57 9.36
N VAL A 23 -5.04 -15.69 10.29
CA VAL A 23 -4.23 -15.37 11.47
C VAL A 23 -5.07 -15.39 12.74
N ASP A 24 -4.44 -15.81 13.84
CA ASP A 24 -5.04 -15.88 15.17
C ASP A 24 -3.98 -15.66 16.26
N VAL A 25 -4.39 -15.48 17.52
CA VAL A 25 -3.52 -15.40 18.69
C VAL A 25 -3.79 -16.54 19.66
N ALA A 26 -2.75 -16.95 20.40
CA ALA A 26 -2.86 -17.90 21.51
C ALA A 26 -1.90 -17.50 22.64
N SER A 27 -2.22 -17.87 23.87
CA SER A 27 -1.38 -17.58 25.05
C SER A 27 -0.27 -18.61 25.30
N ALA A 28 -0.32 -19.76 24.63
CA ALA A 28 0.68 -20.83 24.77
C ALA A 28 0.68 -21.74 23.55
N LEU A 29 1.74 -22.53 23.40
CA LEU A 29 1.78 -23.63 22.44
C LEU A 29 0.69 -24.66 22.75
N PRO A 30 -0.01 -25.17 21.73
CA PRO A 30 -0.91 -26.31 21.91
C PRO A 30 -0.12 -27.51 22.45
N THR A 31 -0.63 -28.13 23.50
CA THR A 31 -0.02 -29.36 24.06
C THR A 31 -0.52 -30.57 23.27
N ALA A 32 0.35 -31.59 23.07
CA ALA A 32 0.04 -32.81 22.33
C ALA A 32 -1.11 -33.68 22.94
N ALA A 33 -1.72 -33.24 24.06
CA ALA A 33 -2.78 -33.92 24.78
C ALA A 33 -4.19 -33.41 24.47
N SER A 34 -4.36 -32.34 23.71
CA SER A 34 -5.68 -31.93 23.25
C SER A 34 -6.03 -32.71 21.97
N GLU A 35 -7.23 -33.32 21.96
CA GLU A 35 -7.80 -34.12 20.86
C GLU A 35 -7.52 -33.50 19.47
N PRO A 36 -7.64 -34.25 18.36
CA PRO A 36 -7.48 -33.72 17.00
C PRO A 36 -8.59 -32.70 16.74
N ALA A 37 -8.39 -31.50 17.24
CA ALA A 37 -9.23 -30.35 17.04
C ALA A 37 -8.72 -29.57 15.85
N ALA A 38 -9.59 -28.74 15.26
CA ALA A 38 -9.26 -27.80 14.18
C ALA A 38 -8.08 -26.84 14.49
N ASP A 39 -7.51 -26.90 15.69
CA ASP A 39 -6.46 -26.04 16.24
C ASP A 39 -5.12 -26.78 16.46
N ALA A 40 -4.94 -28.02 15.96
CA ALA A 40 -3.65 -28.71 16.04
C ALA A 40 -2.58 -27.92 15.29
N THR A 41 -1.43 -27.68 15.93
CA THR A 41 -0.26 -27.05 15.30
C THR A 41 0.54 -28.07 14.51
N ASP A 42 0.75 -27.82 13.22
CA ASP A 42 1.52 -28.72 12.34
C ASP A 42 2.99 -28.32 12.27
N ALA A 43 3.27 -27.01 12.37
CA ALA A 43 4.61 -26.44 12.29
C ALA A 43 4.84 -25.37 13.37
N LEU A 44 6.09 -25.26 13.82
CA LEU A 44 6.57 -24.20 14.70
C LEU A 44 7.47 -23.26 13.91
N LEU A 45 7.13 -21.98 13.88
CA LEU A 45 7.96 -20.91 13.31
C LEU A 45 8.68 -20.17 14.44
N ILE A 46 10.02 -20.18 14.38
CA ILE A 46 10.88 -19.54 15.37
C ILE A 46 11.87 -18.56 14.74
N PRO A 47 12.21 -17.47 15.45
CA PRO A 47 13.34 -16.62 15.09
C PRO A 47 14.67 -17.31 15.43
N VAL A 48 15.71 -17.00 14.67
CA VAL A 48 17.10 -17.37 14.94
C VAL A 48 18.03 -16.21 14.62
N PHE A 49 19.19 -16.14 15.28
CA PHE A 49 20.16 -15.06 15.13
C PHE A 49 21.50 -15.55 14.63
N THR A 50 22.33 -14.58 14.20
CA THR A 50 23.76 -14.78 13.98
C THR A 50 24.51 -14.17 15.16
N GLY A 51 24.98 -15.01 16.10
CA GLY A 51 25.85 -14.60 17.22
C GLY A 51 27.28 -15.02 16.94
N ASP A 52 28.25 -14.13 17.05
CA ASP A 52 29.69 -14.37 16.83
C ASP A 52 30.02 -15.22 15.56
N GLY A 53 29.18 -15.11 14.51
CA GLY A 53 29.29 -15.87 13.26
C GLY A 53 28.65 -17.26 13.32
N GLU A 54 28.07 -17.68 14.42
CA GLU A 54 27.36 -18.96 14.59
C GLU A 54 25.82 -18.74 14.69
N LEU A 55 25.07 -19.81 14.43
CA LEU A 55 23.62 -19.84 14.63
C LEU A 55 23.31 -19.79 16.13
N GLU A 56 22.37 -18.93 16.49
CA GLU A 56 21.81 -18.84 17.84
C GLU A 56 20.29 -18.98 17.79
N VAL A 57 19.73 -19.83 18.67
CA VAL A 57 18.28 -19.92 18.89
C VAL A 57 17.97 -19.24 20.22
N PRO A 58 17.18 -18.16 20.23
CA PRO A 58 16.89 -17.45 21.47
C PRO A 58 16.11 -18.33 22.46
N ALA A 59 16.32 -18.08 23.75
CA ALA A 59 15.41 -18.58 24.76
C ALA A 59 14.02 -17.95 24.56
N SER A 60 12.98 -18.72 24.76
CA SER A 60 11.59 -18.27 24.63
C SER A 60 10.80 -18.80 25.81
N ASP A 61 9.97 -17.96 26.42
CA ASP A 61 9.06 -18.37 27.49
C ASP A 61 7.99 -19.36 27.00
N ALA A 62 7.72 -19.36 25.69
CA ALA A 62 6.79 -20.26 25.04
C ALA A 62 7.38 -21.66 24.77
N LEU A 63 8.71 -21.84 24.82
CA LEU A 63 9.40 -23.07 24.46
C LEU A 63 10.16 -23.67 25.64
N PRO A 64 9.94 -24.95 25.98
CA PRO A 64 10.79 -25.63 26.96
C PRO A 64 12.26 -25.62 26.51
N GLY A 65 13.21 -25.30 27.42
CA GLY A 65 14.62 -25.20 27.10
C GLY A 65 15.23 -26.48 26.48
N ALA A 66 14.75 -27.67 26.88
CA ALA A 66 15.17 -28.93 26.26
C ALA A 66 14.75 -29.04 24.78
N LEU A 67 13.57 -28.52 24.43
CA LEU A 67 13.08 -28.46 23.05
C LEU A 67 13.91 -27.47 22.22
N THR A 68 14.20 -26.29 22.78
CA THR A 68 15.05 -25.26 22.15
C THR A 68 16.43 -25.86 21.79
N GLU A 69 17.06 -26.59 22.69
CA GLU A 69 18.35 -27.26 22.46
C GLU A 69 18.25 -28.36 21.39
N SER A 70 17.15 -29.11 21.36
CA SER A 70 16.91 -30.14 20.33
C SER A 70 16.71 -29.53 18.94
N ILE A 71 15.97 -28.40 18.86
CA ILE A 71 15.78 -27.63 17.62
C ILE A 71 17.11 -27.06 17.15
N TYR A 72 17.91 -26.45 18.05
CA TYR A 72 19.24 -25.92 17.71
C TYR A 72 20.12 -26.98 17.06
N ARG A 73 20.18 -28.19 17.63
CA ARG A 73 20.95 -29.30 17.05
C ARG A 73 20.48 -29.71 15.65
N SER A 74 19.15 -29.74 15.44
CA SER A 74 18.57 -30.04 14.13
C SER A 74 18.92 -28.98 13.08
N LEU A 75 18.80 -27.70 13.45
CA LEU A 75 19.14 -26.57 12.57
C LEU A 75 20.63 -26.53 12.24
N ARG A 76 21.49 -26.77 13.23
CA ARG A 76 22.93 -26.80 13.02
C ARG A 76 23.37 -27.98 12.09
N ALA A 77 22.70 -29.12 12.20
CA ALA A 77 22.99 -30.28 11.37
C ALA A 77 22.77 -30.05 9.85
N VAL A 78 21.83 -29.13 9.50
CA VAL A 78 21.56 -28.76 8.10
C VAL A 78 22.28 -27.48 7.67
N GLY A 79 23.13 -26.89 8.52
CA GLY A 79 23.83 -25.65 8.22
C GLY A 79 22.90 -24.44 8.14
N ALA A 80 21.84 -24.40 8.97
CA ALA A 80 20.94 -23.26 9.03
C ALA A 80 21.69 -21.97 9.39
N SER A 81 21.21 -20.86 8.89
CA SER A 81 21.82 -19.53 9.07
C SER A 81 20.87 -18.58 9.78
N GLY A 82 21.38 -17.83 10.77
CA GLY A 82 20.68 -16.73 11.42
C GLY A 82 20.65 -15.41 10.64
N ALA A 83 21.26 -15.35 9.45
CA ALA A 83 21.27 -14.14 8.63
C ALA A 83 19.84 -13.70 8.27
N ALA A 84 19.60 -12.38 8.26
CA ALA A 84 18.29 -11.77 8.05
C ALA A 84 17.55 -12.37 6.84
N GLU A 85 16.27 -12.70 7.03
CA GLU A 85 15.35 -13.28 6.03
C GLU A 85 15.73 -14.70 5.53
N LYS A 86 16.80 -15.32 6.02
CA LYS A 86 17.12 -16.70 5.68
C LYS A 86 16.19 -17.67 6.39
N VAL A 87 15.53 -18.52 5.63
CA VAL A 87 14.60 -19.52 6.16
C VAL A 87 15.21 -20.91 6.03
N SER A 88 15.10 -21.69 7.10
CA SER A 88 15.47 -23.11 7.13
C SER A 88 14.26 -23.92 7.61
N VAL A 89 13.92 -24.96 6.86
CA VAL A 89 12.82 -25.87 7.21
C VAL A 89 13.43 -27.24 7.54
N VAL A 90 13.12 -27.73 8.73
CA VAL A 90 13.63 -29.03 9.21
C VAL A 90 12.50 -29.87 9.83
N PRO A 91 12.62 -31.20 9.80
CA PRO A 91 11.75 -32.05 10.62
C PRO A 91 11.91 -31.67 12.10
N ALA A 92 10.81 -31.62 12.81
CA ALA A 92 10.85 -31.33 14.23
C ALA A 92 11.52 -32.48 15.02
N PRO A 93 12.19 -32.17 16.16
CA PRO A 93 12.65 -33.21 17.09
C PRO A 93 11.50 -34.10 17.58
N ALA A 94 11.80 -35.35 17.96
CA ALA A 94 10.79 -36.33 18.37
C ALA A 94 10.00 -35.94 19.64
N ASP A 95 10.54 -35.03 20.44
CA ASP A 95 9.92 -34.46 21.64
C ASP A 95 9.11 -33.18 21.38
N ALA A 96 9.09 -32.71 20.11
CA ALA A 96 8.29 -31.55 19.73
C ALA A 96 6.81 -31.91 19.53
N PRO A 97 5.87 -31.01 19.88
CA PRO A 97 4.43 -31.20 19.64
C PRO A 97 4.01 -30.97 18.17
N VAL A 98 4.97 -30.79 17.26
CA VAL A 98 4.77 -30.46 15.85
C VAL A 98 5.59 -31.36 14.95
N ALA A 99 5.25 -31.45 13.66
CA ALA A 99 6.01 -32.26 12.69
C ALA A 99 7.16 -31.47 12.04
N THR A 100 7.05 -30.15 11.95
CA THR A 100 7.98 -29.31 11.19
C THR A 100 8.43 -28.10 12.01
N VAL A 101 9.69 -27.72 11.91
CA VAL A 101 10.22 -26.44 12.39
C VAL A 101 10.62 -25.58 11.21
N ILE A 102 10.13 -24.34 11.18
CA ILE A 102 10.51 -23.29 10.26
C ILE A 102 11.31 -22.27 11.07
N ALA A 103 12.60 -22.14 10.80
CA ALA A 103 13.47 -21.16 11.45
C ALA A 103 13.71 -20.00 10.48
N VAL A 104 13.56 -18.76 10.97
CA VAL A 104 13.83 -17.55 10.16
C VAL A 104 14.87 -16.67 10.84
N GLY A 105 15.90 -16.29 10.08
CA GLY A 105 16.98 -15.42 10.55
C GLY A 105 16.51 -13.97 10.73
N LEU A 106 16.82 -13.41 11.89
CA LEU A 106 16.68 -11.97 12.21
C LEU A 106 18.02 -11.20 12.11
N GLY A 107 19.13 -11.87 11.80
CA GLY A 107 20.45 -11.25 11.76
C GLY A 107 21.10 -11.14 13.15
N ASP A 108 21.77 -10.02 13.40
CA ASP A 108 22.39 -9.71 14.69
C ASP A 108 21.30 -9.28 15.70
N ALA A 109 21.23 -9.99 16.84
CA ALA A 109 20.23 -9.74 17.88
C ALA A 109 20.21 -8.29 18.39
N ALA A 110 21.38 -7.62 18.41
CA ALA A 110 21.50 -6.22 18.86
C ALA A 110 20.94 -5.19 17.85
N GLN A 111 20.65 -5.62 16.62
CA GLN A 111 20.18 -4.75 15.53
C GLN A 111 18.74 -5.04 15.11
N VAL A 112 18.03 -5.91 15.82
CA VAL A 112 16.65 -6.24 15.49
C VAL A 112 15.74 -5.06 15.76
N ASP A 113 15.02 -4.65 14.73
CA ASP A 113 13.97 -3.65 14.78
C ASP A 113 12.65 -4.21 14.19
N SER A 114 11.58 -3.43 14.26
CA SER A 114 10.28 -3.81 13.72
C SER A 114 10.31 -4.19 12.24
N GLU A 115 11.16 -3.53 11.44
CA GLU A 115 11.25 -3.83 10.01
C GLU A 115 11.99 -5.16 9.76
N THR A 116 13.00 -5.47 10.55
CA THR A 116 13.69 -6.76 10.54
C THR A 116 12.71 -7.90 10.80
N VAL A 117 11.88 -7.77 11.86
CA VAL A 117 10.84 -8.75 12.19
C VAL A 117 9.82 -8.89 11.06
N ARG A 118 9.32 -7.78 10.53
CA ARG A 118 8.32 -7.76 9.44
C ARG A 118 8.84 -8.46 8.19
N ARG A 119 10.08 -8.20 7.78
CA ARG A 119 10.71 -8.80 6.60
C ARG A 119 10.95 -10.30 6.78
N ALA A 120 11.44 -10.69 7.93
CA ALA A 120 11.66 -12.10 8.27
C ALA A 120 10.33 -12.87 8.32
N ALA A 121 9.30 -12.33 8.99
CA ALA A 121 7.96 -12.91 9.03
C ALA A 121 7.37 -13.11 7.62
N GLY A 122 7.60 -12.15 6.73
CA GLY A 122 7.18 -12.25 5.32
C GLY A 122 7.88 -13.37 4.56
N ALA A 123 9.19 -13.54 4.76
CA ALA A 123 9.95 -14.64 4.18
C ALA A 123 9.49 -16.01 4.71
N ALA A 124 9.25 -16.10 6.03
CA ALA A 124 8.74 -17.30 6.68
C ALA A 124 7.33 -17.67 6.23
N SER A 125 6.46 -16.70 6.03
CA SER A 125 5.09 -16.91 5.53
C SER A 125 5.09 -17.54 4.13
N ARG A 126 5.99 -17.12 3.25
CA ARG A 126 6.16 -17.77 1.93
C ARG A 126 6.65 -19.20 2.06
N ALA A 127 7.65 -19.43 2.90
CA ALA A 127 8.18 -20.79 3.12
C ALA A 127 7.14 -21.74 3.72
N ALA A 128 6.31 -21.27 4.67
CA ALA A 128 5.21 -22.05 5.23
C ALA A 128 4.20 -22.46 4.16
N HIS A 129 3.88 -21.55 3.24
CA HIS A 129 3.00 -21.88 2.12
C HIS A 129 3.62 -22.94 1.18
N ASP A 130 4.93 -22.83 0.92
CA ASP A 130 5.63 -23.83 0.09
C ASP A 130 5.62 -25.21 0.76
N VAL A 131 5.72 -25.27 2.10
CA VAL A 131 5.55 -26.51 2.88
C VAL A 131 4.13 -27.05 2.74
N ALA A 132 3.10 -26.21 2.94
CA ALA A 132 1.71 -26.62 2.78
C ALA A 132 1.44 -27.18 1.37
N LYS A 133 1.95 -26.50 0.36
CA LYS A 133 1.84 -26.93 -1.05
C LYS A 133 2.54 -28.26 -1.29
N ALA A 134 3.75 -28.46 -0.75
CA ALA A 134 4.49 -29.71 -0.90
C ALA A 134 3.81 -30.90 -0.20
N GLN A 135 3.08 -30.63 0.89
CA GLN A 135 2.30 -31.64 1.63
C GLN A 135 0.93 -31.89 1.02
N GLY A 136 0.44 -31.00 0.15
CA GLY A 136 -0.93 -31.08 -0.42
C GLY A 136 -2.03 -30.91 0.62
N ALA A 137 -1.75 -30.24 1.76
CA ALA A 137 -2.67 -30.09 2.89
C ALA A 137 -2.55 -28.71 3.54
N PRO A 138 -3.60 -28.22 4.23
CA PRO A 138 -3.51 -27.04 5.07
C PRO A 138 -2.42 -27.20 6.13
N LEU A 139 -1.73 -26.11 6.46
CA LEU A 139 -0.66 -26.07 7.45
C LEU A 139 -0.98 -25.03 8.53
N THR A 140 -1.13 -25.44 9.78
CA THR A 140 -1.22 -24.54 10.93
C THR A 140 0.17 -24.30 11.50
N VAL A 141 0.61 -23.05 11.51
CA VAL A 141 1.94 -22.61 11.95
C VAL A 141 1.79 -21.78 13.21
N THR A 142 2.32 -22.25 14.33
CA THR A 142 2.40 -21.44 15.55
C THR A 142 3.76 -20.74 15.61
N THR A 143 3.79 -19.48 16.07
CA THR A 143 5.03 -18.69 16.03
C THR A 143 5.32 -17.94 17.32
N THR A 144 6.61 -17.88 17.70
CA THR A 144 7.18 -17.08 18.79
C THR A 144 7.74 -15.72 18.32
N LEU A 145 7.57 -15.36 17.05
CA LEU A 145 7.98 -14.04 16.53
C LEU A 145 7.42 -12.84 17.30
N PRO A 146 6.20 -12.91 17.92
CA PRO A 146 5.68 -11.82 18.74
C PRO A 146 6.56 -11.37 19.90
N GLU A 147 7.46 -12.20 20.39
CA GLU A 147 8.47 -11.83 21.41
C GLU A 147 9.41 -10.70 20.92
N PHE A 148 9.48 -10.48 19.61
CA PHE A 148 10.27 -9.42 18.96
C PHE A 148 9.39 -8.33 18.33
N GLY A 149 8.08 -8.36 18.56
CA GLY A 149 7.07 -7.40 18.12
C GLY A 149 5.88 -8.08 17.47
N LEU A 150 4.71 -7.92 18.08
CA LEU A 150 3.46 -8.53 17.61
C LEU A 150 3.01 -7.92 16.29
N ALA A 151 2.86 -6.59 16.22
CA ALA A 151 2.38 -5.92 15.01
C ALA A 151 3.26 -6.19 13.78
N PRO A 152 4.61 -6.05 13.83
CA PRO A 152 5.44 -6.35 12.68
C PRO A 152 5.43 -7.84 12.28
N ALA A 153 5.27 -8.76 13.23
CA ALA A 153 5.13 -10.19 12.93
C ALA A 153 3.83 -10.48 12.16
N VAL A 154 2.69 -9.92 12.61
CA VAL A 154 1.37 -10.07 11.98
C VAL A 154 1.37 -9.45 10.58
N GLU A 155 1.83 -8.19 10.46
CA GLU A 155 1.93 -7.52 9.17
C GLU A 155 2.82 -8.30 8.19
N GLY A 156 3.98 -8.74 8.65
CA GLY A 156 4.94 -9.49 7.85
C GLY A 156 4.35 -10.78 7.32
N VAL A 157 3.70 -11.58 8.17
CA VAL A 157 3.04 -12.84 7.79
C VAL A 157 1.94 -12.60 6.76
N LEU A 158 1.05 -11.66 7.02
CA LEU A 158 -0.07 -11.36 6.13
C LEU A 158 0.43 -10.85 4.77
N LEU A 159 1.28 -9.83 4.76
CA LEU A 159 1.76 -9.19 3.55
C LEU A 159 2.71 -10.08 2.75
N GLY A 160 3.53 -10.91 3.41
CA GLY A 160 4.42 -11.87 2.76
C GLY A 160 3.70 -13.08 2.20
N GLY A 161 2.57 -13.46 2.82
CA GLY A 161 1.68 -14.52 2.36
C GLY A 161 0.67 -14.09 1.30
N TYR A 162 0.58 -12.78 1.02
CA TYR A 162 -0.31 -12.25 -0.02
C TYR A 162 0.01 -12.85 -1.41
N ARG A 163 -1.03 -13.32 -2.11
CA ARG A 163 -0.93 -13.90 -3.45
C ARG A 163 -2.09 -13.44 -4.31
N TYR A 164 -1.78 -12.81 -5.44
CA TYR A 164 -2.78 -12.44 -6.44
C TYR A 164 -2.78 -13.48 -7.56
N ALA A 165 -3.84 -14.26 -7.64
CA ALA A 165 -3.94 -15.34 -8.64
C ALA A 165 -4.18 -14.83 -10.06
N GLY A 166 -4.69 -13.59 -10.21
CA GLY A 166 -5.07 -13.04 -11.50
C GLY A 166 -6.44 -13.52 -11.97
N ILE A 167 -6.76 -13.23 -13.23
CA ILE A 167 -8.04 -13.59 -13.87
C ILE A 167 -7.79 -14.74 -14.84
N HIS A 168 -8.18 -15.93 -14.44
CA HIS A 168 -8.02 -17.15 -15.25
C HIS A 168 -9.37 -17.81 -15.52
N THR A 169 -9.47 -18.57 -16.61
CA THR A 169 -10.64 -19.41 -16.83
C THR A 169 -10.65 -20.58 -15.85
N PRO A 170 -11.84 -21.11 -15.46
CA PRO A 170 -11.92 -22.25 -14.54
C PRO A 170 -11.10 -23.49 -14.93
N ALA A 171 -10.85 -23.69 -16.23
CA ALA A 171 -10.02 -24.78 -16.73
C ALA A 171 -8.50 -24.51 -16.55
N ASN A 172 -8.11 -23.24 -16.37
CA ASN A 172 -6.72 -22.80 -16.28
C ASN A 172 -6.43 -22.04 -14.97
N THR A 173 -7.32 -22.15 -13.97
CA THR A 173 -7.10 -21.52 -12.66
C THR A 173 -5.88 -22.09 -11.96
N GLY A 174 -5.27 -23.16 -12.50
CA GLY A 174 -4.21 -23.86 -11.79
C GLY A 174 -4.67 -24.32 -10.40
N GLU A 175 -5.94 -24.08 -10.08
CA GLU A 175 -6.61 -24.74 -8.99
C GLU A 175 -6.78 -26.23 -9.39
N ASP A 176 -5.67 -26.92 -9.48
CA ASP A 176 -5.69 -28.26 -8.93
C ASP A 176 -6.37 -28.08 -7.58
N LYS A 177 -7.46 -28.80 -7.35
CA LYS A 177 -8.20 -28.75 -6.08
C LYS A 177 -7.27 -28.88 -4.86
N GLU A 178 -6.06 -29.38 -5.06
CA GLU A 178 -4.94 -29.50 -4.12
C GLU A 178 -4.29 -28.13 -3.78
N GLU A 179 -4.10 -27.21 -4.73
CA GLU A 179 -3.50 -25.88 -4.46
C GLU A 179 -4.45 -24.94 -3.71
N SER A 180 -5.77 -25.07 -3.95
CA SER A 180 -6.81 -24.35 -3.18
C SER A 180 -6.93 -24.88 -1.73
N ALA A 181 -6.54 -26.12 -1.48
CA ALA A 181 -6.60 -26.75 -0.15
C ALA A 181 -5.32 -26.50 0.69
N ALA A 182 -4.19 -26.25 0.06
CA ALA A 182 -2.89 -26.14 0.70
C ALA A 182 -2.60 -24.70 1.19
N LYS A 183 -3.33 -24.23 2.21
CA LYS A 183 -3.23 -22.88 2.77
C LYS A 183 -2.54 -22.90 4.12
N ALA A 184 -1.63 -21.94 4.38
CA ALA A 184 -1.07 -21.74 5.70
C ALA A 184 -1.97 -20.84 6.55
N ARG A 185 -2.18 -21.22 7.81
CA ARG A 185 -2.78 -20.40 8.89
C ARG A 185 -1.72 -20.17 9.94
N PHE A 186 -1.70 -18.97 10.54
CA PHE A 186 -0.71 -18.64 11.57
C PHE A 186 -1.36 -18.34 12.90
N VAL A 187 -0.75 -18.84 13.99
CA VAL A 187 -1.15 -18.59 15.37
C VAL A 187 0.03 -17.90 16.08
N PHE A 188 -0.18 -16.68 16.52
CA PHE A 188 0.84 -15.87 17.20
C PHE A 188 0.75 -16.10 18.71
N ILE A 189 1.86 -16.53 19.33
CA ILE A 189 1.92 -16.66 20.79
C ILE A 189 2.16 -15.28 21.38
N THR A 190 1.22 -14.82 22.19
CA THR A 190 1.29 -13.54 22.89
C THR A 190 0.46 -13.60 24.17
N GLU A 191 0.68 -12.67 25.11
CA GLU A 191 -0.16 -12.53 26.29
C GLU A 191 -1.59 -12.17 25.88
N ASP A 192 -2.57 -12.76 26.56
CA ASP A 192 -3.99 -12.50 26.32
C ASP A 192 -4.46 -11.26 27.10
N THR A 193 -4.00 -10.08 26.68
CA THR A 193 -4.37 -8.78 27.22
C THR A 193 -5.23 -7.99 26.24
N GLU A 194 -5.92 -6.94 26.71
CA GLU A 194 -6.68 -6.03 25.87
C GLU A 194 -5.74 -5.31 24.88
N ASP A 195 -4.57 -4.87 25.34
CA ASP A 195 -3.56 -4.20 24.54
C ASP A 195 -3.04 -5.09 23.41
N SER A 196 -2.70 -6.35 23.71
CA SER A 196 -2.22 -7.31 22.68
C SER A 196 -3.28 -7.60 21.63
N ARG A 197 -4.56 -7.70 22.04
CA ARG A 197 -5.67 -7.88 21.10
C ARG A 197 -5.87 -6.65 20.21
N ALA A 198 -5.79 -5.45 20.81
CA ALA A 198 -5.89 -4.20 20.05
C ALA A 198 -4.73 -4.03 19.07
N GLU A 199 -3.49 -4.33 19.49
CA GLU A 199 -2.32 -4.30 18.61
C GLU A 199 -2.45 -5.31 17.46
N PHE A 200 -2.86 -6.55 17.75
CA PHE A 200 -3.08 -7.58 16.74
C PHE A 200 -4.11 -7.14 15.70
N GLU A 201 -5.28 -6.65 16.17
CA GLU A 201 -6.36 -6.21 15.29
C GLU A 201 -5.94 -5.02 14.43
N ALA A 202 -5.22 -4.07 15.01
CA ALA A 202 -4.70 -2.92 14.29
C ALA A 202 -3.68 -3.30 13.20
N ALA A 203 -2.78 -4.24 13.49
CA ALA A 203 -1.83 -4.77 12.51
C ALA A 203 -2.54 -5.55 11.39
N ARG A 204 -3.56 -6.34 11.74
CA ARG A 204 -4.39 -7.06 10.78
C ARG A 204 -5.11 -6.12 9.82
N ILE A 205 -5.76 -5.07 10.35
CA ILE A 205 -6.45 -4.07 9.52
C ILE A 205 -5.48 -3.34 8.59
N ALA A 206 -4.30 -2.95 9.08
CA ALA A 206 -3.27 -2.28 8.25
C ALA A 206 -2.77 -3.18 7.12
N ALA A 207 -2.57 -4.47 7.38
CA ALA A 207 -2.15 -5.43 6.38
C ALA A 207 -3.26 -5.72 5.35
N GLU A 208 -4.52 -5.86 5.77
CA GLU A 208 -5.67 -6.04 4.89
C GLU A 208 -5.89 -4.82 3.98
N ALA A 209 -5.73 -3.60 4.51
CA ALA A 209 -5.77 -2.37 3.71
C ALA A 209 -4.66 -2.33 2.66
N THR A 210 -3.42 -2.69 3.05
CA THR A 210 -2.31 -2.79 2.10
C THR A 210 -2.58 -3.84 1.01
N ALA A 211 -3.21 -4.96 1.37
CA ALA A 211 -3.62 -6.00 0.43
C ALA A 211 -4.71 -5.49 -0.53
N MET A 212 -5.69 -4.72 -0.05
CA MET A 212 -6.70 -4.07 -0.90
C MET A 212 -6.05 -3.11 -1.91
N ALA A 213 -5.08 -2.29 -1.49
CA ALA A 213 -4.34 -1.44 -2.41
C ALA A 213 -3.59 -2.27 -3.48
N ARG A 214 -3.00 -3.41 -3.08
CA ARG A 214 -2.37 -4.35 -4.04
C ARG A 214 -3.36 -4.94 -5.02
N ASP A 215 -4.55 -5.32 -4.57
CA ASP A 215 -5.61 -5.88 -5.41
C ASP A 215 -6.03 -4.88 -6.49
N LEU A 216 -6.24 -3.63 -6.11
CA LEU A 216 -6.58 -2.55 -7.03
C LEU A 216 -5.50 -2.36 -8.10
N VAL A 217 -4.24 -2.22 -7.69
CA VAL A 217 -3.10 -2.01 -8.60
C VAL A 217 -2.81 -3.24 -9.47
N ASN A 218 -3.08 -4.45 -9.00
CA ASN A 218 -2.89 -5.68 -9.77
C ASN A 218 -4.01 -5.96 -10.76
N THR A 219 -5.19 -5.35 -10.59
CA THR A 219 -6.35 -5.56 -11.45
C THR A 219 -6.12 -4.93 -12.82
N PRO A 220 -6.26 -5.67 -13.92
CA PRO A 220 -6.08 -5.13 -15.27
C PRO A 220 -7.02 -3.97 -15.59
N SER A 221 -6.54 -2.97 -16.35
CA SER A 221 -7.28 -1.73 -16.62
C SER A 221 -8.53 -1.91 -17.50
N ASN A 222 -8.69 -3.04 -18.18
CA ASN A 222 -9.95 -3.36 -18.85
C ASN A 222 -11.07 -3.70 -17.86
N GLU A 223 -10.72 -4.12 -16.65
CA GLU A 223 -11.65 -4.42 -15.55
C GLU A 223 -11.74 -3.24 -14.56
N LEU A 224 -10.61 -2.61 -14.23
CA LEU A 224 -10.53 -1.46 -13.32
C LEU A 224 -10.29 -0.16 -14.10
N TYR A 225 -11.36 0.47 -14.55
CA TYR A 225 -11.38 1.78 -15.19
C TYR A 225 -12.20 2.77 -14.35
N PRO A 226 -12.27 4.06 -14.65
CA PRO A 226 -12.82 5.06 -13.72
C PRO A 226 -14.18 4.72 -13.14
N GLU A 227 -15.12 4.21 -13.93
CA GLU A 227 -16.47 3.87 -13.47
C GLU A 227 -16.49 2.64 -12.54
N THR A 228 -15.82 1.54 -12.91
CA THR A 228 -15.79 0.32 -12.10
C THR A 228 -15.01 0.55 -10.81
N TYR A 229 -13.94 1.35 -10.88
CA TYR A 229 -13.16 1.72 -9.71
C TYR A 229 -13.99 2.58 -8.75
N ALA A 230 -14.72 3.59 -9.25
CA ALA A 230 -15.61 4.40 -8.43
C ALA A 230 -16.71 3.55 -7.75
N ALA A 231 -17.28 2.58 -8.48
CA ALA A 231 -18.29 1.66 -7.92
C ALA A 231 -17.70 0.77 -6.80
N PHE A 232 -16.48 0.26 -6.98
CA PHE A 232 -15.76 -0.49 -5.96
C PHE A 232 -15.52 0.35 -4.71
N LEU A 233 -14.97 1.56 -4.87
CA LEU A 233 -14.69 2.46 -3.75
C LEU A 233 -15.95 2.80 -2.97
N LYS A 234 -17.06 3.08 -3.67
CA LYS A 234 -18.33 3.35 -3.03
C LYS A 234 -18.77 2.17 -2.15
N LYS A 235 -18.75 0.96 -2.69
CA LYS A 235 -19.15 -0.25 -1.96
C LYS A 235 -18.32 -0.48 -0.69
N GLU A 236 -16.99 -0.46 -0.82
CA GLU A 236 -16.10 -0.73 0.30
C GLU A 236 -16.15 0.37 1.37
N ALA A 237 -16.29 1.63 0.96
CA ALA A 237 -16.38 2.78 1.87
C ALA A 237 -17.70 2.80 2.65
N GLU A 238 -18.84 2.63 1.95
CA GLU A 238 -20.17 2.59 2.60
C GLU A 238 -20.30 1.44 3.60
N ALA A 239 -19.63 0.30 3.34
CA ALA A 239 -19.63 -0.86 4.24
C ALA A 239 -19.00 -0.57 5.62
N VAL A 240 -18.17 0.46 5.73
CA VAL A 240 -17.52 0.88 6.98
C VAL A 240 -17.99 2.25 7.50
N GLY A 241 -19.12 2.75 6.97
CA GLY A 241 -19.75 3.98 7.44
C GLY A 241 -19.12 5.28 6.88
N ILE A 242 -18.33 5.21 5.81
CA ILE A 242 -17.79 6.38 5.11
C ILE A 242 -18.86 6.94 4.17
N GLU A 243 -19.09 8.26 4.22
CA GLU A 243 -19.94 8.97 3.27
C GLU A 243 -19.21 9.08 1.91
N VAL A 244 -19.95 8.86 0.81
CA VAL A 244 -19.38 8.83 -0.55
C VAL A 244 -20.08 9.81 -1.46
N GLU A 245 -19.31 10.71 -2.07
CA GLU A 245 -19.73 11.60 -3.15
C GLU A 245 -19.07 11.15 -4.46
N LEU A 246 -19.87 10.97 -5.52
CA LEU A 246 -19.41 10.62 -6.85
C LEU A 246 -19.82 11.69 -7.85
N LEU A 247 -18.83 12.21 -8.60
CA LEU A 247 -19.07 13.12 -9.71
C LEU A 247 -18.72 12.40 -11.02
N ASP A 248 -19.68 12.39 -11.95
CA ASP A 248 -19.48 11.93 -13.32
C ASP A 248 -18.92 13.07 -14.21
N GLU A 249 -18.65 12.76 -15.48
CA GLU A 249 -18.09 13.71 -16.43
C GLU A 249 -18.98 14.93 -16.68
N VAL A 250 -20.29 14.80 -16.52
CA VAL A 250 -21.24 15.91 -16.68
C VAL A 250 -21.13 16.86 -15.50
N GLU A 251 -21.10 16.31 -14.30
CA GLU A 251 -20.96 17.08 -13.08
C GLU A 251 -19.56 17.70 -12.94
N LEU A 252 -18.50 16.98 -13.33
CA LEU A 252 -17.14 17.52 -13.43
C LEU A 252 -17.08 18.73 -14.37
N SER A 253 -17.75 18.65 -15.52
CA SER A 253 -17.83 19.77 -16.47
C SER A 253 -18.61 20.95 -15.90
N ARG A 254 -19.74 20.69 -15.22
CA ARG A 254 -20.58 21.73 -14.63
C ARG A 254 -19.85 22.49 -13.52
N GLN A 255 -19.02 21.79 -12.76
CA GLN A 255 -18.28 22.37 -11.62
C GLN A 255 -16.89 22.92 -12.02
N GLY A 256 -16.40 22.69 -13.25
CA GLY A 256 -15.17 23.28 -13.76
C GLY A 256 -13.89 22.50 -13.46
N TYR A 257 -13.94 21.16 -13.32
CA TYR A 257 -12.77 20.29 -13.15
C TYR A 257 -12.04 20.08 -14.48
N GLY A 258 -11.41 21.13 -14.97
CA GLY A 258 -10.81 21.15 -16.30
C GLY A 258 -9.58 20.26 -16.44
N GLY A 259 -8.81 20.05 -15.36
CA GLY A 259 -7.65 19.16 -15.35
C GLY A 259 -8.04 17.69 -15.51
N ILE A 260 -9.01 17.22 -14.70
CA ILE A 260 -9.51 15.83 -14.75
C ILE A 260 -10.13 15.55 -16.12
N LEU A 261 -10.94 16.47 -16.63
CA LEU A 261 -11.57 16.35 -17.95
C LEU A 261 -10.53 16.38 -19.09
N ALA A 262 -9.51 17.22 -19.00
CA ALA A 262 -8.47 17.32 -20.02
C ALA A 262 -7.69 16.01 -20.17
N VAL A 263 -7.40 15.32 -19.07
CA VAL A 263 -6.72 14.02 -19.11
C VAL A 263 -7.66 12.92 -19.64
N GLY A 264 -8.89 12.84 -19.09
CA GLY A 264 -9.82 11.76 -19.41
C GLY A 264 -10.50 11.86 -20.79
N ARG A 265 -10.51 13.04 -21.43
CA ARG A 265 -11.26 13.26 -22.69
C ARG A 265 -10.79 12.44 -23.89
N GLY A 266 -9.58 11.89 -23.84
CA GLY A 266 -9.04 11.01 -24.87
C GLY A 266 -9.59 9.60 -24.84
N SER A 267 -10.11 9.16 -23.70
CA SER A 267 -10.67 7.83 -23.49
C SER A 267 -12.15 7.77 -23.86
N THR A 268 -12.64 6.57 -24.22
CA THR A 268 -14.08 6.25 -24.32
C THR A 268 -14.67 5.94 -22.96
N ARG A 269 -13.86 5.85 -21.91
CA ARG A 269 -14.25 5.62 -20.51
C ARG A 269 -14.13 6.95 -19.75
N PRO A 270 -15.26 7.64 -19.49
CA PRO A 270 -15.24 8.97 -18.92
C PRO A 270 -14.61 9.01 -17.52
N PRO A 271 -13.96 10.13 -17.15
CA PRO A 271 -13.38 10.28 -15.83
C PRO A 271 -14.45 10.38 -14.73
N ARG A 272 -14.02 10.15 -13.50
CA ARG A 272 -14.82 10.29 -12.27
C ARG A 272 -14.02 11.04 -11.20
N LEU A 273 -14.72 11.68 -10.29
CA LEU A 273 -14.15 12.11 -9.02
C LEU A 273 -14.89 11.40 -7.90
N VAL A 274 -14.13 10.76 -7.00
CA VAL A 274 -14.69 10.09 -5.82
C VAL A 274 -14.21 10.84 -4.59
N ARG A 275 -15.15 11.25 -3.73
CA ARG A 275 -14.82 11.79 -2.42
C ARG A 275 -15.35 10.87 -1.34
N LEU A 276 -14.47 10.52 -0.40
CA LEU A 276 -14.75 9.63 0.73
C LEU A 276 -14.56 10.44 2.01
N LYS A 277 -15.60 10.50 2.87
CA LYS A 277 -15.57 11.30 4.08
C LYS A 277 -15.81 10.42 5.30
N TRP A 278 -14.79 10.31 6.12
CA TRP A 278 -14.85 9.74 7.46
C TRP A 278 -15.03 10.85 8.49
N ALA A 279 -16.11 10.76 9.27
CA ALA A 279 -16.42 11.69 10.34
C ALA A 279 -16.65 10.89 11.63
N PRO A 280 -15.68 10.85 12.55
CA PRO A 280 -15.85 10.16 13.84
C PRO A 280 -16.86 10.90 14.72
N ASP A 281 -17.59 10.14 15.56
CA ASP A 281 -18.59 10.72 16.49
C ASP A 281 -17.97 11.70 17.51
N ALA A 282 -16.71 11.44 17.91
CA ALA A 282 -15.97 12.24 18.87
C ALA A 282 -14.52 12.44 18.40
N PRO A 283 -14.22 13.51 17.63
CA PRO A 283 -12.85 13.84 17.28
C PRO A 283 -11.98 14.09 18.51
N ALA A 284 -10.72 13.62 18.49
CA ALA A 284 -9.78 13.79 19.60
C ALA A 284 -9.29 15.24 19.74
N ASN A 285 -9.20 15.95 18.61
CA ASN A 285 -8.74 17.34 18.52
C ASN A 285 -9.48 18.07 17.38
N SER A 286 -9.09 19.31 17.08
CA SER A 286 -9.68 20.11 15.99
C SER A 286 -9.07 19.85 14.62
N ASP A 287 -8.05 19.03 14.52
CA ASP A 287 -7.35 18.76 13.28
C ASP A 287 -8.25 18.02 12.28
N THR A 288 -8.14 18.39 11.02
CA THR A 288 -8.82 17.73 9.90
C THR A 288 -7.80 17.36 8.83
N VAL A 289 -8.01 16.23 8.16
CA VAL A 289 -7.06 15.71 7.18
C VAL A 289 -7.70 15.56 5.81
N ALA A 290 -7.11 16.20 4.81
CA ALA A 290 -7.39 15.93 3.41
C ALA A 290 -6.38 14.91 2.86
N LEU A 291 -6.88 13.90 2.16
CA LEU A 291 -6.08 12.95 1.41
C LEU A 291 -6.39 13.09 -0.07
N VAL A 292 -5.37 13.10 -0.92
CA VAL A 292 -5.54 13.13 -2.37
C VAL A 292 -4.70 12.01 -3.00
N GLY A 293 -5.26 11.26 -3.95
CA GLY A 293 -4.55 10.13 -4.56
C GLY A 293 -4.69 10.11 -6.08
N LYS A 294 -3.55 10.09 -6.79
CA LYS A 294 -3.54 9.93 -8.26
C LYS A 294 -4.24 8.63 -8.66
N GLY A 295 -5.25 8.73 -9.53
CA GLY A 295 -6.08 7.61 -9.98
C GLY A 295 -6.09 7.43 -11.50
N ILE A 296 -4.92 7.39 -12.15
CA ILE A 296 -4.84 7.12 -13.58
C ILE A 296 -4.91 5.61 -13.81
N THR A 297 -6.08 5.14 -14.23
CA THR A 297 -6.36 3.70 -14.34
C THR A 297 -5.56 3.01 -15.46
N PHE A 298 -5.14 3.76 -16.46
CA PHE A 298 -4.12 3.38 -17.43
C PHE A 298 -3.51 4.64 -18.06
N ASP A 299 -2.18 4.66 -18.20
CA ASP A 299 -1.46 5.79 -18.77
C ASP A 299 -0.68 5.39 -20.02
N THR A 300 -1.16 5.85 -21.18
CA THR A 300 -0.41 5.74 -22.44
C THR A 300 0.53 6.91 -22.71
N GLY A 301 0.45 7.96 -21.87
CA GLY A 301 1.04 9.28 -22.14
C GLY A 301 0.15 10.21 -22.98
N GLY A 302 -0.98 9.73 -23.47
CA GLY A 302 -1.85 10.51 -24.36
C GLY A 302 -1.19 10.76 -25.73
N ILE A 303 -1.25 12.00 -26.22
CA ILE A 303 -0.57 12.39 -27.49
C ILE A 303 0.96 12.34 -27.34
N SER A 304 1.50 12.63 -26.16
CA SER A 304 2.93 12.41 -25.84
C SER A 304 3.20 10.93 -25.51
N LEU A 305 2.92 10.05 -26.47
CA LEU A 305 2.82 8.61 -26.33
C LEU A 305 4.09 7.97 -25.76
N LYS A 306 3.93 7.17 -24.71
CA LYS A 306 5.00 6.36 -24.13
C LYS A 306 5.51 5.29 -25.11
N PRO A 307 6.78 4.85 -25.00
CA PRO A 307 7.24 3.65 -25.70
C PRO A 307 6.38 2.43 -25.32
N GLY A 308 6.07 1.55 -26.29
CA GLY A 308 5.25 0.35 -26.03
C GLY A 308 5.90 -0.64 -25.05
N SER A 309 7.24 -0.69 -25.00
CA SER A 309 7.98 -1.51 -24.04
C SER A 309 7.80 -0.97 -22.61
N GLY A 310 7.27 -1.81 -21.70
CA GLY A 310 7.00 -1.44 -20.30
C GLY A 310 5.69 -0.69 -20.10
N MET A 311 4.97 -0.30 -21.17
CA MET A 311 3.69 0.42 -21.02
C MET A 311 2.64 -0.42 -20.24
N TRP A 312 2.70 -1.74 -20.31
CA TRP A 312 1.80 -2.63 -19.54
C TRP A 312 1.93 -2.48 -18.02
N ASP A 313 3.05 -1.95 -17.51
CA ASP A 313 3.22 -1.67 -16.09
C ASP A 313 2.41 -0.42 -15.65
N MET A 314 1.89 0.37 -16.60
CA MET A 314 1.07 1.55 -16.33
C MET A 314 -0.32 1.22 -15.75
N VAL A 315 -0.67 -0.04 -15.56
CA VAL A 315 -1.78 -0.47 -14.67
C VAL A 315 -1.57 0.02 -13.24
N MET A 316 -0.31 0.28 -12.84
CA MET A 316 0.03 0.76 -11.51
C MET A 316 -0.22 2.27 -11.28
N ASP A 317 -0.54 3.02 -12.31
CA ASP A 317 -0.55 4.49 -12.28
C ASP A 317 -1.74 5.09 -11.49
N MET A 318 -2.50 4.25 -10.88
CA MET A 318 -3.54 4.56 -9.89
C MET A 318 -3.15 4.13 -8.46
N GLY A 319 -1.87 3.79 -8.23
CA GLY A 319 -1.38 3.31 -6.94
C GLY A 319 -1.52 4.36 -5.82
N GLY A 320 -1.46 5.65 -6.15
CA GLY A 320 -1.70 6.72 -5.20
C GLY A 320 -3.14 6.69 -4.66
N SER A 321 -4.14 6.64 -5.54
CA SER A 321 -5.55 6.56 -5.11
C SER A 321 -5.87 5.25 -4.41
N ALA A 322 -5.24 4.14 -4.80
CA ALA A 322 -5.41 2.85 -4.16
C ALA A 322 -4.92 2.88 -2.69
N ALA A 323 -3.75 3.46 -2.45
CA ALA A 323 -3.19 3.61 -1.10
C ALA A 323 -4.02 4.56 -0.22
N VAL A 324 -4.48 5.69 -0.78
CA VAL A 324 -5.35 6.65 -0.07
C VAL A 324 -6.69 6.00 0.30
N ALA A 325 -7.36 5.35 -0.65
CA ALA A 325 -8.63 4.66 -0.39
C ALA A 325 -8.49 3.57 0.68
N ALA A 326 -7.42 2.77 0.59
CA ALA A 326 -7.13 1.73 1.57
C ALA A 326 -6.88 2.33 2.97
N ALA A 327 -6.16 3.44 3.05
CA ALA A 327 -5.82 4.09 4.32
C ALA A 327 -7.06 4.70 5.00
N ILE A 328 -7.95 5.38 4.27
CA ILE A 328 -9.18 5.95 4.88
C ILE A 328 -10.15 4.85 5.31
N ILE A 329 -10.29 3.77 4.55
CA ILE A 329 -11.11 2.62 4.93
C ILE A 329 -10.56 1.94 6.19
N ALA A 330 -9.22 1.80 6.29
CA ALA A 330 -8.58 1.30 7.50
C ALA A 330 -8.77 2.24 8.69
N ALA A 331 -8.66 3.55 8.50
CA ALA A 331 -8.90 4.56 9.53
C ALA A 331 -10.33 4.47 10.08
N ALA A 332 -11.33 4.30 9.22
CA ALA A 332 -12.73 4.11 9.62
C ALA A 332 -12.93 2.80 10.39
N ARG A 333 -12.33 1.68 9.93
CA ARG A 333 -12.38 0.38 10.63
C ARG A 333 -11.73 0.44 12.02
N LEU A 334 -10.66 1.22 12.16
CA LEU A 334 -9.96 1.49 13.43
C LEU A 334 -10.66 2.55 14.27
N GLN A 335 -11.74 3.15 13.77
CA GLN A 335 -12.46 4.24 14.44
C GLN A 335 -11.52 5.39 14.85
N LEU A 336 -10.55 5.75 13.96
CA LEU A 336 -9.61 6.81 14.28
C LEU A 336 -10.37 8.12 14.56
N PRO A 337 -10.10 8.80 15.69
CA PRO A 337 -10.84 9.97 16.13
C PRO A 337 -10.34 11.26 15.45
N VAL A 338 -10.17 11.24 14.13
CA VAL A 338 -9.80 12.39 13.30
C VAL A 338 -10.67 12.42 12.05
N PRO A 339 -11.29 13.57 11.70
CA PRO A 339 -12.04 13.71 10.45
C PRO A 339 -11.11 13.63 9.25
N ILE A 340 -11.48 12.82 8.26
CA ILE A 340 -10.65 12.59 7.05
C ILE A 340 -11.54 12.70 5.82
N THR A 341 -11.09 13.47 4.82
CA THR A 341 -11.73 13.51 3.50
C THR A 341 -10.73 13.11 2.42
N ALA A 342 -10.97 12.02 1.72
CA ALA A 342 -10.17 11.62 0.57
C ALA A 342 -10.82 12.10 -0.73
N THR A 343 -10.03 12.67 -1.65
CA THR A 343 -10.46 13.15 -2.97
C THR A 343 -9.63 12.46 -4.04
N LEU A 344 -10.29 11.62 -4.85
CA LEU A 344 -9.64 10.67 -5.77
C LEU A 344 -10.08 10.97 -7.21
N PRO A 345 -9.25 11.68 -8.02
CA PRO A 345 -9.50 11.91 -9.44
C PRO A 345 -9.16 10.65 -10.22
N LEU A 346 -10.16 10.06 -10.87
CA LEU A 346 -10.02 8.83 -11.65
C LEU A 346 -10.13 9.15 -13.15
N ALA A 347 -9.11 8.83 -13.92
CA ALA A 347 -9.08 9.05 -15.37
C ALA A 347 -8.27 7.98 -16.09
N GLU A 348 -8.49 7.83 -17.39
CA GLU A 348 -7.68 7.00 -18.28
C GLU A 348 -7.04 7.89 -19.34
N ASN A 349 -5.69 7.94 -19.41
CA ASN A 349 -4.97 8.81 -20.33
C ASN A 349 -4.71 8.11 -21.65
N MET A 350 -5.52 8.41 -22.67
CA MET A 350 -5.51 7.73 -23.97
C MET A 350 -5.32 8.71 -25.14
N PRO A 351 -4.62 8.32 -26.22
CA PRO A 351 -4.55 9.08 -27.45
C PRO A 351 -5.83 8.89 -28.27
N SER A 352 -6.41 9.99 -28.76
CA SER A 352 -7.54 9.96 -29.69
C SER A 352 -7.71 11.29 -30.40
N GLY A 353 -8.70 11.41 -31.29
CA GLY A 353 -9.03 12.66 -31.95
C GLY A 353 -9.60 13.74 -31.02
N SER A 354 -10.02 13.38 -29.80
CA SER A 354 -10.51 14.31 -28.77
C SER A 354 -9.50 14.58 -27.66
N ALA A 355 -8.35 13.88 -27.65
CA ALA A 355 -7.33 14.03 -26.60
C ALA A 355 -6.75 15.44 -26.53
N THR A 356 -6.34 15.85 -25.33
CA THR A 356 -5.58 17.09 -25.09
C THR A 356 -4.23 17.01 -25.81
N ARG A 357 -3.81 18.13 -26.40
CA ARG A 357 -2.59 18.22 -27.22
C ARG A 357 -1.52 19.02 -26.48
N PRO A 358 -0.24 18.72 -26.69
CA PRO A 358 0.82 19.65 -26.31
C PRO A 358 0.58 21.05 -26.87
N GLY A 359 0.61 22.08 -26.00
CA GLY A 359 0.30 23.48 -26.34
C GLY A 359 -1.15 23.90 -26.02
N ASP A 360 -2.04 22.98 -25.66
CA ASP A 360 -3.38 23.35 -25.18
C ASP A 360 -3.27 24.03 -23.79
N VAL A 361 -4.12 25.03 -23.55
CA VAL A 361 -4.29 25.66 -22.24
C VAL A 361 -5.59 25.18 -21.63
N ILE A 362 -5.53 24.74 -20.38
CA ILE A 362 -6.68 24.30 -19.60
C ILE A 362 -6.91 25.23 -18.41
N THR A 363 -8.14 25.28 -17.93
CA THR A 363 -8.51 25.96 -16.68
C THR A 363 -8.83 24.90 -15.63
N HIS A 364 -8.08 24.88 -14.54
CA HIS A 364 -8.30 23.98 -13.42
C HIS A 364 -9.49 24.39 -12.57
N TYR A 365 -9.94 23.47 -11.73
CA TYR A 365 -10.83 23.79 -10.63
C TYR A 365 -10.22 24.92 -9.78
N GLY A 366 -11.01 25.94 -9.41
CA GLY A 366 -10.50 27.13 -8.73
C GLY A 366 -9.94 28.22 -9.66
N GLY A 367 -9.81 27.98 -10.99
CA GLY A 367 -9.58 29.00 -12.01
C GLY A 367 -8.14 29.19 -12.47
N ILE A 368 -7.13 28.57 -11.85
CA ILE A 368 -5.73 28.60 -12.33
C ILE A 368 -5.64 27.95 -13.70
N THR A 369 -4.89 28.58 -14.62
CA THR A 369 -4.69 28.07 -15.99
C THR A 369 -3.33 27.40 -16.12
N SER A 370 -3.31 26.26 -16.84
CA SER A 370 -2.07 25.52 -17.15
C SER A 370 -1.88 25.31 -18.65
N GLU A 371 -0.68 25.63 -19.13
CA GLU A 371 -0.22 25.21 -20.45
C GLU A 371 0.26 23.75 -20.38
N ILE A 372 -0.36 22.88 -21.16
CA ILE A 372 -0.03 21.45 -21.22
C ILE A 372 1.02 21.24 -22.32
N LEU A 373 2.28 21.18 -21.95
CA LEU A 373 3.39 20.95 -22.90
C LEU A 373 3.72 19.46 -23.06
N ASN A 374 3.32 18.63 -22.11
CA ASN A 374 3.49 17.18 -22.17
C ASN A 374 2.25 16.48 -21.57
N THR A 375 1.55 15.71 -22.38
CA THR A 375 0.36 14.97 -21.95
C THR A 375 0.70 13.71 -21.14
N ASP A 376 1.97 13.32 -21.05
CA ASP A 376 2.51 12.26 -20.18
C ASP A 376 2.89 12.79 -18.77
N ALA A 377 2.64 14.06 -18.50
CA ALA A 377 2.70 14.66 -17.18
C ALA A 377 1.26 14.96 -16.67
N GLU A 378 0.38 14.00 -16.82
CA GLU A 378 -1.06 14.05 -16.59
C GLU A 378 -1.41 13.92 -15.10
N GLY A 379 -0.61 13.18 -14.33
CA GLY A 379 -0.87 12.92 -12.90
C GLY A 379 -0.98 14.20 -12.11
N ARG A 380 -0.06 15.17 -12.30
CA ARG A 380 -0.13 16.47 -11.64
C ARG A 380 -1.32 17.32 -12.10
N VAL A 381 -1.80 17.08 -13.32
CA VAL A 381 -2.94 17.81 -13.88
C VAL A 381 -4.25 17.38 -13.22
N VAL A 382 -4.46 16.09 -13.00
CA VAL A 382 -5.66 15.61 -12.26
C VAL A 382 -5.57 15.90 -10.77
N LEU A 383 -4.35 15.81 -10.18
CA LEU A 383 -4.12 16.12 -8.78
C LEU A 383 -4.39 17.60 -8.47
N ALA A 384 -4.05 18.51 -9.37
CA ALA A 384 -4.28 19.93 -9.23
C ALA A 384 -5.76 20.27 -8.92
N ASP A 385 -6.68 19.71 -9.70
CA ASP A 385 -8.12 19.88 -9.46
C ASP A 385 -8.55 19.29 -8.12
N ALA A 386 -8.04 18.10 -7.79
CA ALA A 386 -8.40 17.39 -6.57
C ALA A 386 -7.86 18.09 -5.30
N ILE A 387 -6.63 18.62 -5.36
CA ILE A 387 -6.01 19.39 -4.28
C ILE A 387 -6.78 20.70 -4.07
N ALA A 388 -7.06 21.47 -5.14
CA ALA A 388 -7.82 22.71 -5.05
C ALA A 388 -9.21 22.46 -4.41
N ARG A 389 -9.90 21.37 -4.80
CA ARG A 389 -11.18 21.01 -4.19
C ARG A 389 -11.03 20.56 -2.73
N ALA A 390 -9.98 19.84 -2.41
CA ALA A 390 -9.75 19.39 -1.04
C ALA A 390 -9.47 20.55 -0.08
N CYS A 391 -8.78 21.59 -0.53
CA CYS A 391 -8.49 22.80 0.25
C CYS A 391 -9.74 23.65 0.56
N GLU A 392 -10.83 23.52 -0.23
CA GLU A 392 -12.10 24.21 0.11
C GLU A 392 -12.77 23.68 1.39
N ASP A 393 -12.37 22.53 1.88
CA ASP A 393 -12.83 21.97 3.15
C ASP A 393 -12.01 22.49 4.36
N ASP A 394 -11.08 23.43 4.14
CA ASP A 394 -10.18 24.03 5.14
C ASP A 394 -9.45 22.98 6.00
N PRO A 395 -8.72 22.00 5.39
CA PRO A 395 -8.04 21.00 6.16
C PRO A 395 -6.81 21.55 6.89
N THR A 396 -6.53 21.05 8.10
CA THR A 396 -5.27 21.34 8.82
C THR A 396 -4.09 20.71 8.08
N PHE A 397 -4.25 19.45 7.65
CA PHE A 397 -3.24 18.68 6.94
C PHE A 397 -3.74 18.19 5.60
N LEU A 398 -2.86 18.22 4.60
CA LEU A 398 -3.11 17.60 3.30
C LEU A 398 -1.97 16.65 2.95
N ILE A 399 -2.29 15.39 2.65
CA ILE A 399 -1.34 14.43 2.09
C ILE A 399 -1.83 14.05 0.70
N ASP A 400 -1.02 14.31 -0.32
CA ASP A 400 -1.26 13.73 -1.63
C ASP A 400 -0.19 12.69 -1.99
N THR A 401 -0.59 11.67 -2.74
CA THR A 401 0.33 10.62 -3.17
C THR A 401 0.08 10.20 -4.61
N ALA A 402 1.17 9.95 -5.32
CA ALA A 402 1.11 9.62 -6.73
C ALA A 402 2.30 8.79 -7.21
N THR A 403 2.07 7.93 -8.17
CA THR A 403 3.07 7.36 -9.07
C THR A 403 3.44 8.41 -10.12
N LEU A 404 4.21 9.46 -9.69
CA LEU A 404 4.20 10.70 -10.44
C LEU A 404 5.37 10.84 -11.42
N THR A 405 6.60 10.56 -10.98
CA THR A 405 7.75 10.93 -11.78
C THR A 405 8.80 9.82 -11.97
N GLY A 406 9.29 9.66 -13.19
CA GLY A 406 10.50 8.88 -13.42
C GLY A 406 11.73 9.50 -12.73
N ALA A 407 11.70 10.80 -12.41
CA ALA A 407 12.78 11.49 -11.70
C ALA A 407 12.93 10.96 -10.26
N GLN A 408 11.84 10.60 -9.59
CA GLN A 408 11.89 9.95 -8.28
C GLN A 408 12.70 8.65 -8.34
N MET A 409 12.46 7.80 -9.33
CA MET A 409 13.20 6.53 -9.50
C MET A 409 14.69 6.77 -9.76
N VAL A 410 15.03 7.81 -10.53
CA VAL A 410 16.42 8.16 -10.81
C VAL A 410 17.13 8.69 -9.56
N ALA A 411 16.44 9.49 -8.75
CA ALA A 411 17.02 10.10 -7.54
C ALA A 411 17.12 9.12 -6.36
N LEU A 412 16.07 8.32 -6.10
CA LEU A 412 15.92 7.53 -4.87
C LEU A 412 15.78 6.02 -5.10
N GLY A 413 15.75 5.58 -6.36
CA GLY A 413 15.57 4.17 -6.72
C GLY A 413 14.11 3.70 -6.61
N ASP A 414 13.93 2.39 -6.62
CA ASP A 414 12.62 1.72 -6.67
C ASP A 414 12.03 1.36 -5.29
N ARG A 415 12.65 1.83 -4.20
CA ARG A 415 12.26 1.43 -2.83
C ARG A 415 12.03 2.57 -1.86
N THR A 416 12.44 3.78 -2.22
CA THR A 416 12.37 4.95 -1.34
C THR A 416 11.50 6.02 -1.99
N ALA A 417 10.40 6.38 -1.35
CA ALA A 417 9.53 7.47 -1.80
C ALA A 417 10.21 8.84 -1.60
N GLY A 418 9.93 9.81 -2.48
CA GLY A 418 10.25 11.19 -2.27
C GLY A 418 9.09 11.92 -1.59
N VAL A 419 9.36 12.71 -0.54
CA VAL A 419 8.34 13.50 0.15
C VAL A 419 8.70 14.97 0.07
N MET A 420 7.84 15.79 -0.52
CA MET A 420 7.96 17.25 -0.64
C MET A 420 6.78 17.92 0.07
N GLY A 421 6.89 19.20 0.38
CA GLY A 421 5.81 19.97 1.01
C GLY A 421 6.29 20.98 2.05
N THR A 422 5.45 21.30 3.05
CA THR A 422 5.83 22.14 4.19
C THR A 422 6.87 21.43 5.04
N ASP A 423 7.91 22.13 5.43
CA ASP A 423 9.14 21.53 5.97
C ASP A 423 8.90 20.54 7.12
N GLU A 424 8.19 20.96 8.16
CA GLU A 424 7.97 20.13 9.34
C GLU A 424 7.07 18.91 9.04
N PHE A 425 5.97 19.12 8.36
CA PHE A 425 5.03 18.05 8.06
C PHE A 425 5.60 17.05 7.04
N ARG A 426 6.30 17.52 6.00
CA ARG A 426 7.05 16.68 5.07
C ARG A 426 8.04 15.77 5.81
N ASP A 427 8.83 16.33 6.71
CA ASP A 427 9.85 15.59 7.47
C ASP A 427 9.20 14.56 8.40
N GLN A 428 8.08 14.92 9.05
CA GLN A 428 7.28 14.01 9.87
C GLN A 428 6.74 12.83 9.05
N VAL A 429 6.16 13.09 7.88
CA VAL A 429 5.62 12.04 6.98
C VAL A 429 6.73 11.11 6.51
N ALA A 430 7.89 11.65 6.08
CA ALA A 430 9.04 10.86 5.68
C ALA A 430 9.59 9.98 6.81
N ALA A 431 9.69 10.53 8.03
CA ALA A 431 10.11 9.77 9.21
C ALA A 431 9.10 8.68 9.58
N THR A 432 7.81 8.96 9.46
CA THR A 432 6.73 7.99 9.69
C THR A 432 6.81 6.83 8.70
N GLY A 433 7.02 7.10 7.41
CA GLY A 433 7.21 6.06 6.41
C GLY A 433 8.36 5.11 6.77
N ARG A 434 9.50 5.64 7.18
CA ARG A 434 10.64 4.82 7.64
C ARG A 434 10.29 3.96 8.86
N SER A 435 9.55 4.49 9.82
CA SER A 435 9.18 3.75 11.04
C SER A 435 8.26 2.55 10.79
N VAL A 436 7.48 2.59 9.70
CA VAL A 436 6.60 1.48 9.31
C VAL A 436 7.18 0.61 8.18
N GLY A 437 8.46 0.80 7.82
CA GLY A 437 9.15 0.01 6.81
C GLY A 437 8.78 0.37 5.35
N GLU A 438 8.10 1.49 5.12
CA GLU A 438 7.89 2.09 3.81
C GLU A 438 8.88 3.24 3.64
N SER A 439 10.08 2.93 3.11
CA SER A 439 11.18 3.89 3.03
C SER A 439 10.77 5.18 2.33
N ALA A 440 11.03 6.32 2.96
CA ALA A 440 10.71 7.64 2.45
C ALA A 440 11.78 8.66 2.83
N TRP A 441 12.05 9.62 1.95
CA TRP A 441 13.05 10.66 2.14
C TRP A 441 12.48 12.04 1.84
N ALA A 442 12.71 12.99 2.75
CA ALA A 442 12.28 14.37 2.58
C ALA A 442 13.15 15.08 1.54
N MET A 443 12.52 15.76 0.59
CA MET A 443 13.15 16.48 -0.51
C MET A 443 12.70 17.95 -0.48
N PRO A 444 13.57 18.90 -0.88
CA PRO A 444 13.22 20.31 -0.87
C PRO A 444 12.27 20.69 -2.01
N LEU A 445 11.53 21.78 -1.86
CA LEU A 445 11.05 22.57 -2.98
C LEU A 445 12.17 23.54 -3.40
N LEU A 446 12.47 23.60 -4.69
CA LEU A 446 13.60 24.39 -5.21
C LEU A 446 13.15 25.80 -5.60
N GLU A 447 13.83 26.83 -5.11
CA GLU A 447 13.49 28.24 -5.38
C GLU A 447 13.49 28.57 -6.89
N GLU A 448 14.40 28.01 -7.66
CA GLU A 448 14.46 28.22 -9.11
C GLU A 448 13.22 27.70 -9.85
N HIS A 449 12.50 26.74 -9.30
CA HIS A 449 11.26 26.24 -9.90
C HIS A 449 10.10 27.24 -9.82
N GLU A 450 10.19 28.26 -8.95
CA GLU A 450 9.23 29.36 -8.88
C GLU A 450 9.14 30.15 -10.21
N GLU A 451 10.26 30.30 -10.89
CA GLU A 451 10.30 30.91 -12.22
C GLU A 451 10.05 29.88 -13.33
N ASP A 452 10.58 28.66 -13.16
CA ASP A 452 10.46 27.61 -14.17
C ASP A 452 9.00 27.17 -14.39
N VAL A 453 8.11 27.30 -13.38
CA VAL A 453 6.70 26.90 -13.49
C VAL A 453 5.84 27.87 -14.29
N LYS A 454 6.30 29.11 -14.50
CA LYS A 454 5.54 30.16 -15.23
C LYS A 454 5.41 29.83 -16.70
N SER A 455 4.25 30.12 -17.28
CA SER A 455 3.99 30.02 -18.72
C SER A 455 3.94 31.39 -19.37
N ALA A 456 4.19 31.45 -20.67
CA ALA A 456 4.01 32.66 -21.46
C ALA A 456 2.55 32.89 -21.92
N VAL A 457 1.71 31.86 -21.83
CA VAL A 457 0.33 31.86 -22.37
C VAL A 457 -0.72 31.42 -21.35
N ALA A 458 -0.31 30.98 -20.16
CA ALA A 458 -1.14 30.59 -19.03
C ALA A 458 -0.46 31.04 -17.72
N ASP A 459 -1.08 30.79 -16.57
CA ASP A 459 -0.45 31.09 -15.29
C ASP A 459 0.76 30.19 -15.04
N ILE A 460 0.62 28.90 -15.33
CA ILE A 460 1.67 27.90 -15.13
C ILE A 460 1.77 26.93 -16.33
N ARG A 461 2.81 26.10 -16.34
CA ARG A 461 3.01 25.02 -17.31
C ARG A 461 3.28 23.70 -16.61
N ASN A 462 2.84 22.58 -17.22
CA ASN A 462 2.87 21.27 -16.55
C ASN A 462 4.24 20.57 -16.58
N ILE A 463 5.23 21.04 -17.36
CA ILE A 463 6.60 20.51 -17.34
C ILE A 463 7.65 21.62 -17.36
N ASN A 464 8.83 21.32 -16.78
CA ASN A 464 10.03 22.12 -16.95
C ASN A 464 10.67 21.84 -18.35
N ALA A 465 11.37 22.82 -18.88
CA ALA A 465 12.22 22.64 -20.06
C ALA A 465 13.47 21.78 -19.76
N LYS A 466 13.90 21.75 -18.49
CA LYS A 466 15.04 20.97 -17.99
C LYS A 466 14.57 19.64 -17.42
N ARG A 467 15.46 18.63 -17.43
CA ARG A 467 15.16 17.30 -16.84
C ARG A 467 15.53 17.22 -15.35
N GLU A 468 16.44 18.08 -14.92
CA GLU A 468 16.96 18.17 -13.56
C GLU A 468 15.86 18.63 -12.60
N GLY A 469 15.84 18.10 -11.38
CA GLY A 469 14.84 18.44 -10.37
C GLY A 469 13.40 18.11 -10.75
N GLY A 470 13.18 17.10 -11.60
CA GLY A 470 11.84 16.82 -12.15
C GLY A 470 10.81 16.38 -11.14
N MET A 471 11.21 15.75 -10.04
CA MET A 471 10.34 15.39 -8.93
C MET A 471 9.94 16.65 -8.14
N GLU A 472 10.91 17.47 -7.78
CA GLU A 472 10.73 18.75 -7.07
C GLU A 472 9.91 19.75 -7.90
N TYR A 473 10.12 19.77 -9.23
CA TYR A 473 9.30 20.58 -10.14
C TYR A 473 7.83 20.13 -10.13
N ALA A 474 7.57 18.82 -10.11
CA ALA A 474 6.20 18.31 -10.03
C ALA A 474 5.51 18.76 -8.73
N ALA A 475 6.24 18.72 -7.62
CA ALA A 475 5.74 19.20 -6.34
C ALA A 475 5.53 20.73 -6.35
N THR A 476 6.43 21.52 -6.96
CA THR A 476 6.26 22.97 -7.13
C THR A 476 5.01 23.30 -7.98
N TYR A 477 4.71 22.51 -9.00
CA TYR A 477 3.46 22.67 -9.76
C TYR A 477 2.23 22.43 -8.85
N LEU A 478 2.24 21.35 -8.06
CA LEU A 478 1.14 21.00 -7.14
C LEU A 478 0.96 22.04 -6.04
N SER A 479 2.04 22.63 -5.52
CA SER A 479 1.97 23.64 -4.46
C SER A 479 1.13 24.86 -4.83
N ARG A 480 0.92 25.13 -6.13
CA ARG A 480 0.07 26.24 -6.60
C ARG A 480 -1.41 26.07 -6.33
N PHE A 481 -1.82 24.85 -5.96
CA PHE A 481 -3.20 24.48 -5.67
C PHE A 481 -3.45 24.20 -4.19
N VAL A 482 -2.41 24.25 -3.37
CA VAL A 482 -2.48 24.08 -1.91
C VAL A 482 -2.77 25.44 -1.25
N GLY A 483 -3.67 25.45 -0.28
CA GLY A 483 -3.97 26.65 0.50
C GLY A 483 -2.80 27.10 1.39
N ASP A 484 -2.63 28.39 1.60
CA ASP A 484 -1.50 29.00 2.33
C ASP A 484 -1.37 28.52 3.79
N GLU A 485 -2.48 28.15 4.42
CA GLU A 485 -2.56 27.75 5.85
C GLU A 485 -2.54 26.22 6.02
N VAL A 486 -2.32 25.44 4.96
CA VAL A 486 -2.41 23.98 4.96
C VAL A 486 -1.03 23.36 5.11
N ASP A 487 -0.83 22.55 6.13
CA ASP A 487 0.36 21.71 6.24
C ASP A 487 0.30 20.57 5.22
N TRP A 488 1.18 20.60 4.24
CA TRP A 488 1.11 19.76 3.06
C TRP A 488 2.30 18.80 2.93
N ALA A 489 2.01 17.56 2.51
CA ALA A 489 3.02 16.58 2.11
C ALA A 489 2.59 15.84 0.82
N HIS A 490 3.39 15.98 -0.24
CA HIS A 490 3.32 15.19 -1.46
C HIS A 490 4.24 13.98 -1.37
N ILE A 491 3.73 12.77 -1.62
CA ILE A 491 4.49 11.52 -1.60
C ILE A 491 4.58 10.95 -3.02
N ASP A 492 5.75 11.08 -3.67
CA ASP A 492 5.99 10.45 -4.98
C ASP A 492 6.47 9.01 -4.78
N VAL A 493 5.64 8.07 -5.22
CA VAL A 493 5.85 6.61 -5.09
C VAL A 493 6.01 5.91 -6.44
N ALA A 494 6.46 6.61 -7.48
CA ALA A 494 6.60 6.03 -8.83
C ALA A 494 7.43 4.73 -8.82
N GLY A 495 8.52 4.67 -8.05
CA GLY A 495 9.30 3.44 -7.84
C GLY A 495 8.68 2.50 -6.80
N PRO A 496 8.46 2.97 -5.55
CA PRO A 496 8.02 2.11 -4.45
C PRO A 496 6.68 1.39 -4.64
N ALA A 497 5.76 1.94 -5.44
CA ALA A 497 4.44 1.33 -5.69
C ALA A 497 4.50 0.00 -6.45
N TRP A 498 5.61 -0.27 -7.16
CA TRP A 498 5.74 -1.42 -8.05
C TRP A 498 7.06 -2.18 -7.87
N ASN A 499 6.98 -3.50 -7.68
CA ASN A 499 8.13 -4.38 -7.62
C ASN A 499 8.25 -5.20 -8.93
N GLY A 500 9.07 -4.73 -9.86
CA GLY A 500 9.37 -5.45 -11.11
C GLY A 500 10.22 -6.70 -10.93
N GLY A 501 10.85 -6.88 -9.75
CA GLY A 501 11.71 -8.02 -9.43
C GLY A 501 10.97 -9.19 -8.79
N GLY A 502 11.73 -10.11 -8.18
CA GLY A 502 11.19 -11.20 -7.37
C GLY A 502 10.68 -10.73 -6.00
N PRO A 503 9.92 -11.57 -5.28
CA PRO A 503 9.48 -11.26 -3.91
C PRO A 503 10.68 -11.02 -2.97
N ARG A 504 10.53 -10.06 -2.06
CA ARG A 504 11.54 -9.70 -1.04
C ARG A 504 10.86 -9.28 0.26
N GLY A 505 11.39 -9.70 1.42
CA GLY A 505 10.73 -9.45 2.70
C GLY A 505 9.25 -9.84 2.63
N TYR A 506 8.38 -8.89 2.84
CA TYR A 506 6.91 -9.03 2.72
C TYR A 506 6.36 -8.41 1.41
N HIS A 507 7.20 -7.90 0.53
CA HIS A 507 6.79 -7.35 -0.77
C HIS A 507 6.69 -8.46 -1.82
N PRO A 508 5.52 -8.63 -2.47
CA PRO A 508 5.37 -9.55 -3.60
C PRO A 508 5.98 -8.95 -4.88
N LYS A 509 5.96 -9.70 -5.95
CA LYS A 509 6.13 -9.15 -7.30
C LYS A 509 4.91 -8.29 -7.65
N ARG A 510 5.07 -7.23 -8.46
CA ARG A 510 4.06 -6.26 -8.89
C ARG A 510 3.67 -5.30 -7.76
N ALA A 511 2.39 -5.11 -7.49
CA ALA A 511 1.88 -4.12 -6.53
C ALA A 511 2.44 -4.33 -5.11
N THR A 512 2.99 -3.26 -4.52
CA THR A 512 3.54 -3.28 -3.14
C THR A 512 2.55 -2.81 -2.09
N GLY A 513 1.61 -1.93 -2.47
CA GLY A 513 0.68 -1.25 -1.59
C GLY A 513 1.25 -0.03 -0.86
N VAL A 514 2.52 0.37 -1.18
CA VAL A 514 3.12 1.62 -0.65
C VAL A 514 2.39 2.83 -1.26
N PRO A 515 2.05 3.89 -0.46
CA PRO A 515 2.42 4.15 0.94
C PRO A 515 1.25 3.98 1.93
N THR A 516 0.41 2.96 1.80
CA THR A 516 -0.80 2.77 2.62
C THR A 516 -0.52 2.84 4.12
N ARG A 517 0.54 2.15 4.60
CA ARG A 517 0.89 2.13 6.03
C ARG A 517 1.49 3.45 6.49
N THR A 518 2.22 4.14 5.63
CA THR A 518 2.73 5.49 5.91
C THR A 518 1.58 6.46 6.16
N ILE A 519 0.57 6.48 5.27
CA ILE A 519 -0.61 7.34 5.41
C ILE A 519 -1.35 6.97 6.70
N LEU A 520 -1.67 5.70 6.92
CA LEU A 520 -2.40 5.25 8.11
C LEU A 520 -1.67 5.59 9.42
N ALA A 521 -0.35 5.40 9.46
CA ALA A 521 0.46 5.74 10.64
C ALA A 521 0.55 7.25 10.87
N THR A 522 0.56 8.05 9.79
CA THR A 522 0.51 9.53 9.92
C THR A 522 -0.85 9.97 10.45
N LEU A 523 -1.96 9.39 9.97
CA LEU A 523 -3.30 9.66 10.49
C LEU A 523 -3.42 9.36 12.00
N ARG A 524 -2.84 8.24 12.46
CA ARG A 524 -2.79 7.92 13.90
C ARG A 524 -2.03 8.98 14.69
N LYS A 525 -0.85 9.39 14.22
CA LYS A 525 -0.06 10.43 14.88
C LYS A 525 -0.79 11.78 14.96
N ILE A 526 -1.57 12.13 13.94
CA ILE A 526 -2.40 13.34 13.95
C ILE A 526 -3.55 13.18 14.97
N ALA A 527 -4.19 12.01 15.01
CA ALA A 527 -5.25 11.72 15.97
C ALA A 527 -4.75 11.74 17.43
N ASP A 528 -3.48 11.35 17.66
CA ASP A 528 -2.84 11.31 18.99
C ASP A 528 -2.22 12.65 19.42
N ARG A 529 -2.30 13.71 18.58
CA ARG A 529 -1.84 15.04 19.00
C ARG A 529 -2.73 15.58 20.11
N ASP A 530 -2.10 16.07 21.17
CA ASP A 530 -2.84 16.72 22.27
C ASP A 530 -3.63 17.93 21.76
N ALA A 531 -4.84 18.09 22.28
CA ALA A 531 -5.74 19.21 21.93
C ALA A 531 -5.24 20.58 22.41
N ALA A 532 -3.95 20.68 22.72
CA ALA A 532 -3.32 21.86 23.30
C ALA A 532 -1.92 22.06 22.68
N GLU A 533 -1.87 22.85 21.65
CA GLU A 533 -0.77 23.83 21.55
C GLU A 533 -1.22 25.00 20.67
#